data_98333b265a76454354c0ffb429297238
#
_entry.id   98333b265a76454354c0ffb429297238
#
_cell.length_a   1.000
_cell.length_b   1.000
_cell.length_c   1.000
_cell.angle_alpha   90.00
_cell.angle_beta   90.00
_cell.angle_gamma   90.00
#
_symmetry.space_group_name_H-M   'P 1'
#
loop_
_entity.id
_entity.type
_entity.pdbx_description
1 polymer ?
#
loop_
_entity_poly.entity_id
_entity_poly.type
_entity_poly.pdbx_seq_one_letter_code
_entity_poly.pdbx_strand_id
1 'polypeptide(L)'
;VIMDVVNAEQAVIAEKSGAVAVMALERIPADIRAEGGVARMSSVETIQEVIDSVSIPVMAKARIGHFVEAQMLESLGIDFIDESEVLTPADDKNHIYKHDIKTPFVNGATDIGEACRRIGEGAAMIRTKGEAGTGNVIEAVKHMRSMTDGINKIKTSDQNELMSLAKEIRAPFDVVKEIHELGKLPVVNFAAGGIATPADAALMMQLGCDGVFVGSGIFKSGDPKERAEAIVIAT
;
A
#
# COMPACT_ATOMS: atom_id res chain seq x y z
N VAL A 1 -3.57 6.95 8.93
CA VAL A 1 -2.38 7.23 8.09
C VAL A 1 -1.29 6.22 8.39
N ILE A 2 -0.69 5.65 7.34
CA ILE A 2 0.54 4.86 7.41
C ILE A 2 1.67 5.73 6.85
N MET A 3 2.79 5.85 7.56
CA MET A 3 3.88 6.76 7.20
C MET A 3 5.14 6.00 6.83
N ASP A 4 5.76 6.36 5.69
CA ASP A 4 7.06 5.84 5.29
C ASP A 4 8.17 6.47 6.13
N VAL A 5 9.05 5.65 6.69
CA VAL A 5 10.15 6.08 7.55
C VAL A 5 11.45 5.38 7.15
N VAL A 6 12.59 6.03 7.34
CA VAL A 6 13.91 5.50 6.99
C VAL A 6 14.81 5.26 8.21
N ASN A 7 14.35 5.62 9.41
CA ASN A 7 15.08 5.43 10.66
C ASN A 7 14.13 5.49 11.87
N ALA A 8 14.66 5.16 13.05
CA ALA A 8 13.94 5.17 14.31
C ALA A 8 13.40 6.57 14.70
N GLU A 9 14.13 7.65 14.43
CA GLU A 9 13.69 9.01 14.75
C GLU A 9 12.41 9.38 14.00
N GLN A 10 12.36 9.10 12.69
CA GLN A 10 11.17 9.32 11.88
C GLN A 10 10.01 8.44 12.33
N ALA A 11 10.26 7.19 12.71
CA ALA A 11 9.24 6.29 13.23
C ALA A 11 8.58 6.82 14.52
N VAL A 12 9.39 7.34 15.45
CA VAL A 12 8.89 7.96 16.68
C VAL A 12 8.08 9.24 16.40
N ILE A 13 8.50 10.06 15.43
CA ILE A 13 7.72 11.23 14.99
C ILE A 13 6.37 10.79 14.44
N ALA A 14 6.36 9.78 13.56
CA ALA A 14 5.15 9.24 12.96
C ALA A 14 4.16 8.73 14.02
N GLU A 15 4.63 7.91 14.97
CA GLU A 15 3.80 7.39 16.06
C GLU A 15 3.22 8.52 16.93
N LYS A 16 4.06 9.48 17.35
CA LYS A 16 3.61 10.62 18.15
C LYS A 16 2.63 11.54 17.42
N SER A 17 2.68 11.57 16.11
CA SER A 17 1.75 12.35 15.27
C SER A 17 0.43 11.61 15.00
N GLY A 18 0.29 10.36 15.46
CA GLY A 18 -0.95 9.59 15.35
C GLY A 18 -1.00 8.65 14.14
N ALA A 19 0.14 8.26 13.55
CA ALA A 19 0.18 7.20 12.57
C ALA A 19 -0.34 5.88 13.16
N VAL A 20 -1.09 5.10 12.38
CA VAL A 20 -1.59 3.78 12.81
C VAL A 20 -0.56 2.67 12.55
N ALA A 21 0.39 2.92 11.68
CA ALA A 21 1.52 2.04 11.37
C ALA A 21 2.63 2.84 10.68
N VAL A 22 3.83 2.30 10.62
CA VAL A 22 4.95 2.83 9.84
C VAL A 22 5.43 1.81 8.82
N MET A 23 5.98 2.31 7.71
CA MET A 23 6.61 1.52 6.65
C MET A 23 8.11 1.78 6.67
N ALA A 24 8.89 0.79 7.08
CA ALA A 24 10.36 0.89 7.12
C ALA A 24 10.95 0.77 5.70
N LEU A 25 11.71 1.76 5.28
CA LEU A 25 12.35 1.85 3.97
C LEU A 25 13.84 2.14 4.10
N GLU A 26 14.64 1.67 3.13
CA GLU A 26 16.02 2.13 2.96
C GLU A 26 16.06 3.55 2.43
N ARG A 27 15.23 3.85 1.43
CA ARG A 27 15.07 5.15 0.79
C ARG A 27 13.59 5.44 0.56
N ILE A 28 13.17 6.66 0.79
CA ILE A 28 11.80 7.08 0.45
C ILE A 28 11.61 7.11 -1.08
N PRO A 29 10.37 6.97 -1.59
CA PRO A 29 10.11 6.89 -3.03
C PRO A 29 10.68 8.05 -3.84
N ALA A 30 10.72 9.27 -3.31
CA ALA A 30 11.32 10.42 -4.00
C ALA A 30 12.83 10.27 -4.22
N ASP A 31 13.55 9.69 -3.26
CA ASP A 31 14.99 9.44 -3.38
C ASP A 31 15.28 8.30 -4.36
N ILE A 32 14.49 7.22 -4.33
CA ILE A 32 14.56 6.14 -5.31
C ILE A 32 14.40 6.70 -6.73
N ARG A 33 13.43 7.59 -6.93
CA ARG A 33 13.15 8.22 -8.22
C ARG A 33 14.29 9.14 -8.67
N ALA A 34 14.89 9.89 -7.76
CA ALA A 34 15.96 10.85 -8.07
C ALA A 34 17.31 10.17 -8.32
N GLU A 35 17.65 9.16 -7.53
CA GLU A 35 18.95 8.48 -7.58
C GLU A 35 18.99 7.35 -8.61
N GLY A 36 17.83 6.72 -8.89
CA GLY A 36 17.73 5.56 -9.77
C GLY A 36 18.42 4.32 -9.21
N GLY A 37 18.80 3.41 -10.09
CA GLY A 37 19.46 2.16 -9.74
C GLY A 37 18.49 1.10 -9.23
N VAL A 38 19.04 0.06 -8.58
CA VAL A 38 18.26 -1.05 -8.04
C VAL A 38 17.80 -0.72 -6.62
N ALA A 39 16.48 -0.61 -6.42
CA ALA A 39 15.86 -0.45 -5.10
C ALA A 39 15.52 -1.83 -4.50
N ARG A 40 15.97 -2.09 -3.29
CA ARG A 40 15.83 -3.36 -2.58
C ARG A 40 15.10 -3.20 -1.25
N MET A 41 14.85 -4.33 -0.59
CA MET A 41 14.41 -4.40 0.80
C MET A 41 15.36 -3.59 1.68
N SER A 42 14.84 -2.91 2.70
CA SER A 42 15.66 -2.23 3.71
C SER A 42 16.54 -3.24 4.47
N SER A 43 17.65 -2.75 5.02
CA SER A 43 18.53 -3.62 5.82
C SER A 43 17.82 -4.16 7.06
N VAL A 44 18.23 -5.34 7.51
CA VAL A 44 17.69 -6.00 8.71
C VAL A 44 17.89 -5.09 9.93
N GLU A 45 19.04 -4.44 10.02
CA GLU A 45 19.39 -3.53 11.11
C GLU A 45 18.42 -2.35 11.17
N THR A 46 18.17 -1.67 10.05
CA THR A 46 17.23 -0.55 9.99
C THR A 46 15.80 -0.98 10.36
N ILE A 47 15.35 -2.13 9.87
CA ILE A 47 14.02 -2.67 10.20
C ILE A 47 13.94 -2.94 11.71
N GLN A 48 14.95 -3.58 12.30
CA GLN A 48 14.98 -3.88 13.72
C GLN A 48 15.00 -2.61 14.58
N GLU A 49 15.79 -1.60 14.21
CA GLU A 49 15.80 -0.31 14.88
C GLU A 49 14.43 0.38 14.88
N VAL A 50 13.70 0.28 13.76
CA VAL A 50 12.32 0.82 13.67
C VAL A 50 11.38 0.01 14.57
N ILE A 51 11.42 -1.32 14.52
CA ILE A 51 10.59 -2.20 15.38
C ILE A 51 10.82 -1.87 16.86
N ASP A 52 12.07 -1.71 17.28
CA ASP A 52 12.42 -1.46 18.68
C ASP A 52 12.05 -0.04 19.16
N SER A 53 11.78 0.90 18.23
CA SER A 53 11.55 2.31 18.53
C SER A 53 10.09 2.71 18.73
N VAL A 54 9.13 1.90 18.26
CA VAL A 54 7.69 2.22 18.26
C VAL A 54 6.86 1.08 18.79
N SER A 55 5.63 1.40 19.24
CA SER A 55 4.64 0.41 19.70
C SER A 55 3.56 0.11 18.67
N ILE A 56 3.47 0.90 17.60
CA ILE A 56 2.54 0.68 16.49
C ILE A 56 3.10 -0.34 15.50
N PRO A 57 2.24 -0.99 14.70
CA PRO A 57 2.66 -1.95 13.69
C PRO A 57 3.74 -1.41 12.74
N VAL A 58 4.71 -2.26 12.43
CA VAL A 58 5.80 -1.96 11.49
C VAL A 58 5.63 -2.81 10.24
N MET A 59 5.62 -2.15 9.09
CA MET A 59 5.60 -2.75 7.77
C MET A 59 6.98 -2.63 7.12
N ALA A 60 7.30 -3.55 6.21
CA ALA A 60 8.48 -3.43 5.36
C ALA A 60 8.19 -3.93 3.95
N LYS A 61 8.98 -3.49 2.97
CA LYS A 61 8.79 -3.82 1.56
C LYS A 61 9.67 -4.97 1.12
N ALA A 62 9.06 -5.92 0.39
CA ALA A 62 9.74 -6.93 -0.40
C ALA A 62 9.60 -6.62 -1.89
N ARG A 63 10.57 -7.00 -2.71
CA ARG A 63 10.49 -6.89 -4.16
C ARG A 63 9.44 -7.86 -4.71
N ILE A 64 8.76 -7.47 -5.77
CA ILE A 64 7.78 -8.35 -6.44
C ILE A 64 8.44 -9.67 -6.81
N GLY A 65 7.82 -10.79 -6.39
CA GLY A 65 8.28 -12.15 -6.64
C GLY A 65 9.45 -12.64 -5.78
N HIS A 66 9.99 -11.80 -4.91
CA HIS A 66 11.14 -12.17 -4.07
C HIS A 66 10.71 -12.84 -2.76
N PHE A 67 10.28 -14.10 -2.85
CA PHE A 67 9.77 -14.85 -1.71
C PHE A 67 10.78 -15.01 -0.55
N VAL A 68 12.09 -14.99 -0.85
CA VAL A 68 13.13 -15.07 0.21
C VAL A 68 13.17 -13.78 1.03
N GLU A 69 13.02 -12.60 0.43
CA GLU A 69 12.87 -11.35 1.18
C GLU A 69 11.65 -11.41 2.11
N ALA A 70 10.52 -11.95 1.63
CA ALA A 70 9.33 -12.12 2.47
C ALA A 70 9.56 -13.08 3.63
N GLN A 71 10.26 -14.20 3.42
CA GLN A 71 10.64 -15.13 4.48
C GLN A 71 11.56 -14.48 5.53
N MET A 72 12.51 -13.64 5.08
CA MET A 72 13.37 -12.86 5.98
C MET A 72 12.54 -11.89 6.83
N LEU A 73 11.64 -11.13 6.22
CA LEU A 73 10.75 -10.20 6.92
C LEU A 73 9.84 -10.91 7.91
N GLU A 74 9.26 -12.05 7.54
CA GLU A 74 8.48 -12.87 8.46
C GLU A 74 9.33 -13.32 9.67
N SER A 75 10.58 -13.74 9.45
CA SER A 75 11.48 -14.18 10.52
C SER A 75 11.88 -13.05 11.48
N LEU A 76 11.85 -11.81 11.04
CA LEU A 76 12.08 -10.61 11.85
C LEU A 76 10.86 -10.23 12.71
N GLY A 77 9.69 -10.85 12.46
CA GLY A 77 8.47 -10.52 13.17
C GLY A 77 7.80 -9.24 12.68
N ILE A 78 8.00 -8.87 11.42
CA ILE A 78 7.31 -7.73 10.82
C ILE A 78 5.79 -7.96 10.81
N ASP A 79 5.00 -6.90 11.02
CA ASP A 79 3.54 -7.02 11.11
C ASP A 79 2.86 -7.15 9.75
N PHE A 80 3.39 -6.50 8.70
CA PHE A 80 2.91 -6.59 7.32
C PHE A 80 4.07 -6.53 6.33
N ILE A 81 3.96 -7.27 5.24
CA ILE A 81 4.90 -7.24 4.12
C ILE A 81 4.23 -6.55 2.94
N ASP A 82 4.81 -5.44 2.46
CA ASP A 82 4.38 -4.79 1.22
C ASP A 82 5.20 -5.34 0.05
N GLU A 83 4.61 -6.23 -0.75
CA GLU A 83 5.19 -6.66 -2.03
C GLU A 83 5.01 -5.54 -3.04
N SER A 84 6.08 -4.76 -3.26
CA SER A 84 5.97 -3.40 -3.77
C SER A 84 6.62 -3.18 -5.12
N GLU A 85 5.85 -2.56 -6.02
CA GLU A 85 6.32 -2.04 -7.31
C GLU A 85 7.26 -0.83 -7.17
N VAL A 86 7.36 -0.20 -6.00
CA VAL A 86 8.32 0.88 -5.72
C VAL A 86 9.74 0.36 -5.72
N LEU A 87 9.94 -0.89 -5.30
CA LEU A 87 11.22 -1.59 -5.40
C LEU A 87 11.40 -2.18 -6.81
N THR A 88 12.65 -2.47 -7.16
CA THR A 88 12.96 -3.14 -8.42
C THR A 88 12.44 -4.57 -8.38
N PRO A 89 11.57 -5.01 -9.31
CA PRO A 89 11.04 -6.37 -9.33
C PRO A 89 12.15 -7.43 -9.39
N ALA A 90 11.96 -8.55 -8.71
CA ALA A 90 12.81 -9.74 -8.81
C ALA A 90 12.25 -10.77 -9.80
N ASP A 91 10.93 -10.75 -10.04
CA ASP A 91 10.24 -11.59 -11.01
C ASP A 91 9.28 -10.72 -11.83
N ASP A 92 9.31 -10.86 -13.15
CA ASP A 92 8.46 -10.10 -14.07
C ASP A 92 7.10 -10.79 -14.37
N LYS A 93 6.95 -12.04 -13.94
CA LYS A 93 5.75 -12.86 -14.19
C LYS A 93 4.96 -13.17 -12.94
N ASN A 94 5.66 -13.50 -11.85
CA ASN A 94 5.04 -14.06 -10.66
C ASN A 94 5.16 -13.09 -9.48
N HIS A 95 4.03 -12.86 -8.82
CA HIS A 95 4.01 -12.34 -7.46
C HIS A 95 4.28 -13.48 -6.46
N ILE A 96 4.64 -13.11 -5.24
CA ILE A 96 4.85 -14.08 -4.16
C ILE A 96 3.54 -14.84 -3.89
N TYR A 97 3.60 -16.17 -3.73
CA TYR A 97 2.48 -16.97 -3.28
C TYR A 97 2.29 -16.78 -1.77
N LYS A 98 1.30 -15.97 -1.41
CA LYS A 98 1.15 -15.42 -0.05
C LYS A 98 0.53 -16.39 0.94
N HIS A 99 -0.18 -17.42 0.44
CA HIS A 99 -0.84 -18.41 1.30
C HIS A 99 0.12 -19.29 2.11
N ASP A 100 1.41 -19.35 1.74
CA ASP A 100 2.44 -20.09 2.47
C ASP A 100 3.15 -19.25 3.55
N ILE A 101 2.85 -17.96 3.65
CA ILE A 101 3.47 -17.01 4.57
C ILE A 101 2.40 -16.52 5.56
N LYS A 102 2.72 -16.55 6.86
CA LYS A 102 1.76 -16.18 7.91
C LYS A 102 1.59 -14.67 8.04
N THR A 103 2.66 -13.92 7.79
CA THR A 103 2.62 -12.46 7.83
C THR A 103 1.72 -11.92 6.71
N PRO A 104 0.73 -11.06 7.01
CA PRO A 104 -0.18 -10.52 6.01
C PRO A 104 0.54 -9.60 5.01
N PHE A 105 0.04 -9.62 3.76
CA PHE A 105 0.61 -8.84 2.67
C PHE A 105 -0.23 -7.63 2.31
N VAL A 106 0.48 -6.56 1.94
CA VAL A 106 -0.05 -5.39 1.23
C VAL A 106 0.42 -5.45 -0.22
N ASN A 107 -0.47 -5.16 -1.17
CA ASN A 107 -0.11 -5.05 -2.59
C ASN A 107 -0.69 -3.79 -3.22
N GLY A 108 0.03 -3.24 -4.17
CA GLY A 108 -0.46 -2.14 -5.02
C GLY A 108 -1.40 -2.62 -6.11
N ALA A 109 -2.39 -1.79 -6.45
CA ALA A 109 -3.25 -1.99 -7.60
C ALA A 109 -3.65 -0.66 -8.24
N THR A 110 -3.89 -0.67 -9.56
CA THR A 110 -4.35 0.49 -10.34
C THR A 110 -5.83 0.44 -10.68
N ASP A 111 -6.39 -0.76 -10.62
CA ASP A 111 -7.79 -1.04 -10.98
C ASP A 111 -8.33 -2.25 -10.21
N ILE A 112 -9.64 -2.46 -10.32
CA ILE A 112 -10.34 -3.54 -9.61
C ILE A 112 -9.88 -4.94 -10.03
N GLY A 113 -9.53 -5.14 -11.30
CA GLY A 113 -9.05 -6.43 -11.79
C GLY A 113 -7.69 -6.80 -11.18
N GLU A 114 -6.77 -5.85 -11.11
CA GLU A 114 -5.48 -6.02 -10.43
C GLU A 114 -5.67 -6.28 -8.93
N ALA A 115 -6.52 -5.50 -8.25
CA ALA A 115 -6.84 -5.71 -6.85
C ALA A 115 -7.39 -7.12 -6.59
N CYS A 116 -8.34 -7.58 -7.40
CA CYS A 116 -8.89 -8.93 -7.29
C CYS A 116 -7.82 -10.02 -7.47
N ARG A 117 -6.87 -9.84 -8.40
CA ARG A 117 -5.76 -10.81 -8.57
C ARG A 117 -4.86 -10.85 -7.32
N ARG A 118 -4.51 -9.69 -6.77
CA ARG A 118 -3.68 -9.64 -5.54
C ARG A 118 -4.40 -10.27 -4.34
N ILE A 119 -5.71 -10.01 -4.20
CA ILE A 119 -6.54 -10.64 -3.15
C ILE A 119 -6.61 -12.16 -3.36
N GLY A 120 -6.83 -12.62 -4.59
CA GLY A 120 -6.80 -14.05 -4.91
C GLY A 120 -5.46 -14.74 -4.63
N GLU A 121 -4.36 -14.01 -4.69
CA GLU A 121 -3.01 -14.48 -4.31
C GLU A 121 -2.78 -14.45 -2.79
N GLY A 122 -3.72 -13.93 -2.01
CA GLY A 122 -3.65 -13.87 -0.55
C GLY A 122 -3.30 -12.50 0.04
N ALA A 123 -3.38 -11.41 -0.71
CA ALA A 123 -3.18 -10.06 -0.16
C ALA A 123 -4.27 -9.74 0.88
N ALA A 124 -3.85 -9.24 2.04
CA ALA A 124 -4.71 -8.84 3.16
C ALA A 124 -5.05 -7.34 3.15
N MET A 125 -4.37 -6.55 2.35
CA MET A 125 -4.59 -5.13 2.16
C MET A 125 -4.25 -4.74 0.72
N ILE A 126 -5.05 -3.87 0.13
CA ILE A 126 -4.76 -3.22 -1.15
C ILE A 126 -4.41 -1.75 -0.88
N ARG A 127 -3.47 -1.22 -1.64
CA ARG A 127 -3.24 0.21 -1.78
C ARG A 127 -3.27 0.60 -3.25
N THR A 128 -3.70 1.82 -3.55
CA THR A 128 -3.54 2.34 -4.90
C THR A 128 -2.05 2.56 -5.18
N LYS A 129 -1.61 2.35 -6.41
CA LYS A 129 -0.20 2.58 -6.78
C LYS A 129 0.12 4.08 -6.83
N GLY A 130 -0.76 4.88 -7.40
CA GLY A 130 -0.52 6.30 -7.64
C GLY A 130 0.80 6.52 -8.40
N GLU A 131 1.46 7.61 -8.11
CA GLU A 131 2.80 7.91 -8.61
C GLU A 131 3.70 8.34 -7.43
N ALA A 132 4.26 7.36 -6.75
CA ALA A 132 5.03 7.55 -5.53
C ALA A 132 6.23 8.50 -5.71
N GLY A 133 6.45 9.39 -4.74
CA GLY A 133 7.59 10.30 -4.72
C GLY A 133 7.47 11.56 -5.57
N THR A 134 6.33 11.78 -6.26
CA THR A 134 6.14 12.98 -7.12
C THR A 134 5.49 14.16 -6.40
N GLY A 135 4.76 13.92 -5.30
CA GLY A 135 3.92 14.93 -4.66
C GLY A 135 2.72 15.36 -5.53
N ASN A 136 2.43 14.62 -6.61
CA ASN A 136 1.31 14.84 -7.51
C ASN A 136 0.27 13.73 -7.30
N VAL A 137 -0.90 14.09 -6.83
CA VAL A 137 -1.97 13.16 -6.43
C VAL A 137 -2.80 12.63 -7.62
N ILE A 138 -2.57 13.14 -8.85
CA ILE A 138 -3.44 12.85 -10.01
C ILE A 138 -3.59 11.35 -10.29
N GLU A 139 -2.52 10.58 -10.27
CA GLU A 139 -2.57 9.14 -10.53
C GLU A 139 -3.23 8.39 -9.36
N ALA A 140 -3.03 8.81 -8.11
CA ALA A 140 -3.74 8.23 -6.96
C ALA A 140 -5.26 8.45 -7.07
N VAL A 141 -5.70 9.65 -7.46
CA VAL A 141 -7.12 9.95 -7.71
C VAL A 141 -7.68 9.07 -8.82
N LYS A 142 -6.96 8.95 -9.93
CA LYS A 142 -7.36 8.12 -11.07
C LYS A 142 -7.53 6.65 -10.69
N HIS A 143 -6.56 6.09 -9.97
CA HIS A 143 -6.64 4.71 -9.50
C HIS A 143 -7.77 4.50 -8.49
N MET A 144 -7.96 5.44 -7.55
CA MET A 144 -9.05 5.33 -6.58
C MET A 144 -10.43 5.38 -7.25
N ARG A 145 -10.62 6.27 -8.23
CA ARG A 145 -11.85 6.32 -9.04
C ARG A 145 -12.05 5.02 -9.82
N SER A 146 -11.01 4.48 -10.44
CA SER A 146 -11.07 3.19 -11.14
C SER A 146 -11.49 2.04 -10.22
N MET A 147 -10.98 2.03 -8.98
CA MET A 147 -11.40 1.08 -7.95
C MET A 147 -12.89 1.22 -7.61
N THR A 148 -13.31 2.44 -7.28
CA THR A 148 -14.70 2.73 -6.89
C THR A 148 -15.69 2.40 -8.01
N ASP A 149 -15.37 2.78 -9.24
CA ASP A 149 -16.19 2.48 -10.43
C ASP A 149 -16.28 0.98 -10.67
N GLY A 150 -15.15 0.26 -10.53
CA GLY A 150 -15.10 -1.19 -10.66
C GLY A 150 -15.93 -1.92 -9.58
N ILE A 151 -15.82 -1.50 -8.32
CA ILE A 151 -16.64 -2.03 -7.23
C ILE A 151 -18.14 -1.79 -7.51
N ASN A 152 -18.51 -0.58 -7.94
CA ASN A 152 -19.89 -0.24 -8.26
C ASN A 152 -20.42 -1.08 -9.43
N LYS A 153 -19.61 -1.28 -10.48
CA LYS A 153 -19.96 -2.15 -11.60
C LYS A 153 -20.26 -3.58 -11.14
N ILE A 154 -19.38 -4.16 -10.32
CA ILE A 154 -19.56 -5.50 -9.76
C ILE A 154 -20.82 -5.57 -8.90
N LYS A 155 -20.99 -4.62 -7.98
CA LYS A 155 -22.13 -4.56 -7.05
C LYS A 155 -23.49 -4.49 -7.76
N THR A 156 -23.57 -3.75 -8.87
CA THR A 156 -24.82 -3.50 -9.59
C THR A 156 -25.08 -4.46 -10.75
N SER A 157 -24.14 -5.34 -11.09
CA SER A 157 -24.31 -6.36 -12.13
C SER A 157 -25.30 -7.45 -11.69
N ASP A 158 -26.00 -8.06 -12.67
CA ASP A 158 -26.77 -9.26 -12.40
C ASP A 158 -25.84 -10.44 -12.09
N GLN A 159 -26.28 -11.32 -11.19
CA GLN A 159 -25.51 -12.50 -10.79
C GLN A 159 -25.08 -13.36 -11.99
N ASN A 160 -25.90 -13.43 -13.03
CA ASN A 160 -25.60 -14.18 -14.27
C ASN A 160 -24.47 -13.53 -15.09
N GLU A 161 -24.19 -12.24 -14.89
CA GLU A 161 -23.16 -11.48 -15.61
C GLU A 161 -21.80 -11.54 -14.92
N LEU A 162 -21.75 -11.91 -13.64
CA LEU A 162 -20.52 -11.86 -12.83
C LEU A 162 -19.37 -12.68 -13.43
N MET A 163 -19.65 -13.83 -14.03
CA MET A 163 -18.63 -14.66 -14.69
C MET A 163 -18.03 -13.95 -15.91
N SER A 164 -18.86 -13.30 -16.71
CA SER A 164 -18.41 -12.51 -17.86
C SER A 164 -17.60 -11.31 -17.44
N LEU A 165 -18.03 -10.63 -16.38
CA LEU A 165 -17.33 -9.50 -15.80
C LEU A 165 -15.97 -9.90 -15.21
N ALA A 166 -15.90 -11.00 -14.47
CA ALA A 166 -14.65 -11.55 -13.94
C ALA A 166 -13.65 -11.84 -15.08
N LYS A 167 -14.12 -12.42 -16.19
CA LYS A 167 -13.31 -12.67 -17.37
C LYS A 167 -12.84 -11.37 -18.03
N GLU A 168 -13.73 -10.36 -18.17
CA GLU A 168 -13.40 -9.04 -18.75
C GLU A 168 -12.27 -8.36 -17.97
N ILE A 169 -12.39 -8.29 -16.64
CA ILE A 169 -11.39 -7.65 -15.77
C ILE A 169 -10.22 -8.57 -15.38
N ARG A 170 -10.20 -9.81 -15.88
CA ARG A 170 -9.16 -10.82 -15.60
C ARG A 170 -8.98 -11.09 -14.11
N ALA A 171 -10.08 -11.19 -13.39
CA ALA A 171 -10.11 -11.41 -11.95
C ALA A 171 -10.53 -12.83 -11.57
N PRO A 172 -10.08 -13.37 -10.42
CA PRO A 172 -10.61 -14.59 -9.86
C PRO A 172 -12.12 -14.46 -9.60
N PHE A 173 -12.91 -15.42 -10.08
CA PHE A 173 -14.37 -15.35 -9.98
C PHE A 173 -14.86 -15.29 -8.53
N ASP A 174 -14.25 -16.07 -7.64
CA ASP A 174 -14.65 -16.12 -6.23
C ASP A 174 -14.48 -14.75 -5.54
N VAL A 175 -13.42 -14.00 -5.86
CA VAL A 175 -13.21 -12.64 -5.34
C VAL A 175 -14.26 -11.67 -5.90
N VAL A 176 -14.60 -11.77 -7.19
CA VAL A 176 -15.65 -10.95 -7.81
C VAL A 176 -17.01 -11.22 -7.17
N LYS A 177 -17.32 -12.48 -6.92
CA LYS A 177 -18.55 -12.89 -6.24
C LYS A 177 -18.61 -12.33 -4.81
N GLU A 178 -17.51 -12.41 -4.06
CA GLU A 178 -17.42 -11.86 -2.71
C GLU A 178 -17.63 -10.33 -2.70
N ILE A 179 -17.01 -9.60 -3.64
CA ILE A 179 -17.24 -8.14 -3.79
C ILE A 179 -18.70 -7.84 -4.12
N HIS A 180 -19.35 -8.64 -4.97
CA HIS A 180 -20.76 -8.47 -5.30
C HIS A 180 -21.64 -8.62 -4.04
N GLU A 181 -21.39 -9.62 -3.21
CA GLU A 181 -22.12 -9.89 -1.98
C GLU A 181 -21.87 -8.83 -0.90
N LEU A 182 -20.61 -8.38 -0.74
CA LEU A 182 -20.22 -7.38 0.26
C LEU A 182 -20.53 -5.93 -0.16
N GLY A 183 -20.56 -5.66 -1.47
CA GLY A 183 -20.66 -4.30 -2.02
C GLY A 183 -19.38 -3.46 -1.84
N LYS A 184 -18.27 -4.07 -1.47
CA LYS A 184 -16.94 -3.48 -1.26
C LYS A 184 -15.86 -4.54 -1.42
N LEU A 185 -14.58 -4.12 -1.44
CA LEU A 185 -13.46 -5.08 -1.35
C LEU A 185 -13.54 -5.88 -0.03
N PRO A 186 -13.16 -7.18 -0.04
CA PRO A 186 -13.10 -8.00 1.17
C PRO A 186 -11.93 -7.63 2.10
N VAL A 187 -11.02 -6.75 1.65
CA VAL A 187 -9.89 -6.22 2.40
C VAL A 187 -9.91 -4.70 2.36
N VAL A 188 -9.19 -4.05 3.27
CA VAL A 188 -9.05 -2.59 3.29
C VAL A 188 -8.30 -2.10 2.05
N ASN A 189 -8.68 -0.91 1.55
CA ASN A 189 -8.07 -0.26 0.40
C ASN A 189 -7.58 1.13 0.79
N PHE A 190 -6.28 1.30 0.90
CA PHE A 190 -5.64 2.58 1.20
C PHE A 190 -5.22 3.30 -0.08
N ALA A 191 -5.26 4.61 -0.06
CA ALA A 191 -4.70 5.40 -1.16
C ALA A 191 -3.21 5.66 -0.93
N ALA A 192 -2.42 5.55 -2.00
CA ALA A 192 -0.98 5.81 -1.97
C ALA A 192 -0.52 6.45 -3.27
N GLY A 193 0.66 7.08 -3.24
CA GLY A 193 1.36 7.61 -4.40
C GLY A 193 1.03 9.07 -4.70
N GLY A 194 1.91 9.98 -4.29
CA GLY A 194 1.81 11.40 -4.57
C GLY A 194 1.01 12.23 -3.58
N ILE A 195 0.51 11.64 -2.49
CA ILE A 195 -0.18 12.36 -1.40
C ILE A 195 0.87 13.15 -0.61
N ALA A 196 0.74 14.47 -0.57
CA ALA A 196 1.74 15.35 0.03
C ALA A 196 1.16 16.37 1.02
N THR A 197 -0.14 16.64 0.95
CA THR A 197 -0.80 17.67 1.77
C THR A 197 -2.00 17.11 2.53
N PRO A 198 -2.44 17.77 3.62
CA PRO A 198 -3.69 17.40 4.29
C PRO A 198 -4.90 17.41 3.36
N ALA A 199 -4.95 18.36 2.41
CA ALA A 199 -6.01 18.43 1.43
C ALA A 199 -6.02 17.23 0.47
N ASP A 200 -4.84 16.71 0.07
CA ASP A 200 -4.75 15.49 -0.72
C ASP A 200 -5.28 14.28 0.06
N ALA A 201 -4.92 14.16 1.34
CA ALA A 201 -5.42 13.09 2.20
C ALA A 201 -6.95 13.14 2.33
N ALA A 202 -7.50 14.31 2.64
CA ALA A 202 -8.95 14.52 2.72
C ALA A 202 -9.66 14.20 1.39
N LEU A 203 -9.05 14.56 0.24
CA LEU A 203 -9.58 14.22 -1.08
C LEU A 203 -9.66 12.69 -1.26
N MET A 204 -8.61 11.97 -0.91
CA MET A 204 -8.60 10.52 -1.05
C MET A 204 -9.62 9.84 -0.14
N MET A 205 -9.78 10.31 1.09
CA MET A 205 -10.80 9.82 2.02
C MET A 205 -12.22 10.04 1.48
N GLN A 206 -12.50 11.22 0.90
CA GLN A 206 -13.79 11.51 0.28
C GLN A 206 -14.04 10.71 -1.01
N LEU A 207 -13.00 10.22 -1.67
CA LEU A 207 -13.11 9.28 -2.79
C LEU A 207 -13.38 7.83 -2.34
N GLY A 208 -13.38 7.56 -1.02
CA GLY A 208 -13.80 6.29 -0.45
C GLY A 208 -12.68 5.31 -0.11
N CYS A 209 -11.43 5.76 0.05
CA CYS A 209 -10.40 4.90 0.62
C CYS A 209 -10.58 4.73 2.14
N ASP A 210 -9.98 3.67 2.70
CA ASP A 210 -10.02 3.37 4.14
C ASP A 210 -8.90 4.07 4.92
N GLY A 211 -7.97 4.71 4.23
CA GLY A 211 -6.85 5.44 4.79
C GLY A 211 -5.82 5.80 3.72
N VAL A 212 -4.70 6.40 4.13
CA VAL A 212 -3.66 6.85 3.21
C VAL A 212 -2.27 6.40 3.64
N PHE A 213 -1.41 6.11 2.64
CA PHE A 213 0.04 6.01 2.79
C PHE A 213 0.67 7.35 2.42
N VAL A 214 1.54 7.87 3.25
CA VAL A 214 2.26 9.11 2.98
C VAL A 214 3.76 8.91 3.28
N GLY A 215 4.58 9.22 2.30
CA GLY A 215 6.04 9.09 2.42
C GLY A 215 6.72 10.45 2.35
N SER A 216 7.24 10.78 1.17
CA SER A 216 8.04 11.98 0.92
C SER A 216 7.35 13.29 1.32
N GLY A 217 6.03 13.35 1.28
CA GLY A 217 5.25 14.54 1.62
C GLY A 217 5.39 14.97 3.09
N ILE A 218 5.75 14.06 3.99
CA ILE A 218 5.98 14.37 5.42
C ILE A 218 7.44 14.71 5.66
N PHE A 219 8.35 13.75 5.50
CA PHE A 219 9.72 13.90 5.96
C PHE A 219 10.63 14.78 5.07
N LYS A 220 10.16 15.17 3.88
CA LYS A 220 10.78 16.22 3.04
C LYS A 220 10.14 17.60 3.22
N SER A 221 9.16 17.75 4.11
CA SER A 221 8.60 19.06 4.45
C SER A 221 9.51 19.86 5.38
N GLY A 222 9.27 21.16 5.50
CA GLY A 222 10.03 22.01 6.41
C GLY A 222 9.80 21.72 7.90
N ASP A 223 8.63 21.15 8.26
CA ASP A 223 8.29 20.67 9.61
C ASP A 223 7.56 19.33 9.47
N PRO A 224 8.28 18.20 9.58
CA PRO A 224 7.69 16.87 9.45
C PRO A 224 6.62 16.55 10.50
N LYS A 225 6.82 17.01 11.74
CA LYS A 225 5.86 16.75 12.83
C LYS A 225 4.54 17.46 12.58
N GLU A 226 4.56 18.77 12.34
CA GLU A 226 3.35 19.55 12.05
C GLU A 226 2.63 19.01 10.80
N ARG A 227 3.38 18.66 9.76
CA ARG A 227 2.84 18.06 8.54
C ARG A 227 2.17 16.72 8.79
N ALA A 228 2.80 15.84 9.57
CA ALA A 228 2.25 14.54 9.94
C ALA A 228 0.95 14.67 10.74
N GLU A 229 0.94 15.51 11.77
CA GLU A 229 -0.24 15.79 12.59
C GLU A 229 -1.40 16.35 11.74
N ALA A 230 -1.12 17.31 10.86
CA ALA A 230 -2.14 17.88 9.96
C ALA A 230 -2.73 16.85 8.99
N ILE A 231 -1.92 15.94 8.44
CA ILE A 231 -2.38 14.86 7.56
C ILE A 231 -3.22 13.85 8.35
N VAL A 232 -2.83 13.50 9.57
CA VAL A 232 -3.63 12.61 10.44
C VAL A 232 -5.00 13.22 10.74
N ILE A 233 -5.06 14.51 11.08
CA ILE A 233 -6.32 15.21 11.34
C ILE A 233 -7.23 15.25 10.09
N ALA A 234 -6.64 15.34 8.90
CA ALA A 234 -7.37 15.40 7.64
C ALA A 234 -7.86 14.04 7.14
N THR A 235 -7.35 12.94 7.72
CA THR A 235 -7.68 11.55 7.40
C THR A 235 -8.70 10.99 8.37
#